data_7811ab0dbb183fc770237c17d948e8df
#
_entry.id   7811ab0dbb183fc770237c17d948e8df
#
_cell.length_a   1.000
_cell.length_b   1.000
_cell.length_c   1.000
_cell.angle_alpha   90.00
_cell.angle_beta   90.00
_cell.angle_gamma   90.00
#
_symmetry.space_group_name_H-M   'P 1'
#
loop_
_entity.id
_entity.type
_entity.pdbx_description
1 polymer ?
#
loop_
_entity_poly.entity_id
_entity_poly.type
_entity_poly.pdbx_seq_one_letter_code
_entity_poly.pdbx_strand_id
1 'polypeptide(L)'
;MVKQILIERYESLIAFYRLFYVLSSLLLLYLIYQSFPKPRLIIYDLQQPFDLIILIPQFLSLAGIMWTLKYFSIQEFLGTGQIFRWFNKKYNITELDERLTLKIGGPYQFCRHPLYLFSILFLCFRPEMDLFYLTALICIIIYFYIGSIFEEKKLVERFGNKYIDYQKSVPRIFPVKFKRYNSDF
;
A
#
# COMPACT_ATOMS: atom_id res chain seq x y z
N MET A 1 3.96 25.22 -1.82
CA MET A 1 3.32 26.50 -2.18
C MET A 1 1.79 26.43 -2.13
N VAL A 2 1.12 25.59 -2.90
CA VAL A 2 -0.37 25.45 -2.86
C VAL A 2 -0.89 24.99 -1.48
N LYS A 3 -0.22 24.04 -0.82
CA LYS A 3 -0.56 23.61 0.55
C LYS A 3 -0.53 24.75 1.57
N GLN A 4 0.48 25.64 1.52
CA GLN A 4 0.59 26.77 2.44
C GLN A 4 -0.50 27.82 2.26
N ILE A 5 -0.88 28.11 1.03
CA ILE A 5 -1.97 29.03 0.71
C ILE A 5 -3.33 28.47 1.19
N LEU A 6 -3.54 27.15 1.09
CA LEU A 6 -4.72 26.48 1.63
C LEU A 6 -4.75 26.50 3.16
N ILE A 7 -3.60 26.38 3.81
CA ILE A 7 -3.47 26.45 5.28
C ILE A 7 -3.95 27.80 5.82
N GLU A 8 -3.55 28.90 5.20
CA GLU A 8 -3.89 30.24 5.65
C GLU A 8 -5.35 30.64 5.44
N ARG A 9 -6.00 30.04 4.44
CA ARG A 9 -7.35 30.47 4.02
C ARG A 9 -8.49 29.51 4.45
N TYR A 10 -8.18 28.21 4.67
CA TYR A 10 -9.19 27.18 4.89
C TYR A 10 -8.72 26.05 5.82
N GLU A 11 -8.43 26.36 7.08
CA GLU A 11 -7.99 25.38 8.08
C GLU A 11 -8.88 24.13 8.16
N SER A 12 -10.20 24.32 8.04
CA SER A 12 -11.17 23.22 8.09
C SER A 12 -11.10 22.28 6.88
N LEU A 13 -10.80 22.80 5.68
CA LEU A 13 -10.75 21.99 4.45
C LEU A 13 -9.53 21.07 4.41
N ILE A 14 -8.47 21.41 5.15
CA ILE A 14 -7.22 20.65 5.16
C ILE A 14 -7.41 19.29 5.83
N ALA A 15 -8.24 19.21 6.87
CA ALA A 15 -8.55 17.95 7.53
C ALA A 15 -9.24 16.94 6.58
N PHE A 16 -9.98 17.43 5.59
CA PHE A 16 -10.67 16.60 4.59
C PHE A 16 -9.85 16.34 3.32
N TYR A 17 -8.73 17.06 3.13
CA TYR A 17 -7.91 16.97 1.91
C TYR A 17 -7.50 15.53 1.59
N ARG A 18 -7.06 14.76 2.58
CA ARG A 18 -6.58 13.40 2.38
C ARG A 18 -7.71 12.44 1.98
N LEU A 19 -8.86 12.54 2.66
CA LEU A 19 -10.04 11.75 2.28
C LEU A 19 -10.49 12.08 0.86
N PHE A 20 -10.57 13.36 0.51
CA PHE A 20 -10.89 13.79 -0.85
C PHE A 20 -9.92 13.25 -1.89
N TYR A 21 -8.61 13.30 -1.59
CA TYR A 21 -7.57 12.76 -2.46
C TYR A 21 -7.74 11.24 -2.68
N VAL A 22 -7.99 10.46 -1.63
CA VAL A 22 -8.21 9.02 -1.73
C VAL A 22 -9.46 8.71 -2.53
N LEU A 23 -10.59 9.38 -2.25
CA LEU A 23 -11.84 9.16 -2.97
C LEU A 23 -11.74 9.55 -4.45
N SER A 24 -11.11 10.68 -4.77
CA SER A 24 -10.90 11.10 -6.16
C SER A 24 -9.99 10.15 -6.92
N SER A 25 -8.95 9.60 -6.26
CA SER A 25 -8.06 8.60 -6.85
C SER A 25 -8.79 7.28 -7.14
N LEU A 26 -9.65 6.83 -6.22
CA LEU A 26 -10.48 5.63 -6.41
C LEU A 26 -11.50 5.82 -7.53
N LEU A 27 -12.15 6.98 -7.59
CA LEU A 27 -13.07 7.33 -8.66
C LEU A 27 -12.35 7.35 -10.02
N LEU A 28 -11.17 7.96 -10.09
CA LEU A 28 -10.39 8.01 -11.32
C LEU A 28 -9.98 6.60 -11.76
N LEU A 29 -9.53 5.77 -10.83
CA LEU A 29 -9.18 4.36 -11.10
C LEU A 29 -10.39 3.58 -11.63
N TYR A 30 -11.58 3.78 -11.04
CA TYR A 30 -12.82 3.18 -11.51
C TYR A 30 -13.18 3.64 -12.93
N LEU A 31 -13.09 4.94 -13.25
CA LEU A 31 -13.37 5.47 -14.58
C LEU A 31 -12.39 4.93 -15.62
N ILE A 32 -11.10 4.85 -15.28
CA ILE A 32 -10.07 4.22 -16.13
C ILE A 32 -10.45 2.75 -16.39
N TYR A 33 -10.78 1.98 -15.35
CA TYR A 33 -11.17 0.59 -15.48
C TYR A 33 -12.40 0.40 -16.40
N GLN A 34 -13.38 1.30 -16.33
CA GLN A 34 -14.56 1.26 -17.21
C GLN A 34 -14.26 1.64 -18.65
N SER A 35 -13.34 2.58 -18.85
CA SER A 35 -13.01 3.12 -20.19
C SER A 35 -12.08 2.21 -20.99
N PHE A 36 -11.35 1.30 -20.33
CA PHE A 36 -10.41 0.42 -21.02
C PHE A 36 -11.14 -0.73 -21.74
N PRO A 37 -10.76 -1.01 -23.01
CA PRO A 37 -11.23 -2.21 -23.71
C PRO A 37 -10.74 -3.45 -22.96
N LYS A 38 -11.64 -4.42 -22.76
CA LYS A 38 -11.34 -5.69 -22.06
C LYS A 38 -11.30 -6.82 -23.08
N PRO A 39 -10.20 -7.00 -23.82
CA PRO A 39 -10.09 -8.11 -24.77
C PRO A 39 -10.11 -9.42 -23.98
N ARG A 40 -11.01 -10.32 -24.37
CA ARG A 40 -11.14 -11.67 -23.77
C ARG A 40 -10.11 -12.65 -24.37
N LEU A 41 -8.83 -12.24 -24.38
CA LEU A 41 -7.73 -13.12 -24.76
C LEU A 41 -7.30 -13.86 -23.51
N ILE A 42 -7.77 -15.09 -23.34
CA ILE A 42 -7.41 -15.97 -22.22
C ILE A 42 -5.98 -16.43 -22.44
N ILE A 43 -5.11 -16.21 -21.45
CA ILE A 43 -3.71 -16.65 -21.43
C ILE A 43 -3.64 -18.07 -20.87
N TYR A 44 -4.33 -18.27 -19.75
CA TYR A 44 -4.55 -19.60 -19.19
C TYR A 44 -5.88 -19.66 -18.44
N ASP A 45 -6.45 -20.84 -18.40
CA ASP A 45 -7.64 -21.21 -17.64
C ASP A 45 -7.38 -22.59 -17.02
N LEU A 46 -7.17 -22.61 -15.71
CA LEU A 46 -6.83 -23.82 -14.98
C LEU A 46 -8.09 -24.64 -14.72
N GLN A 47 -8.07 -25.89 -15.20
CA GLN A 47 -9.13 -26.85 -14.94
C GLN A 47 -8.90 -27.60 -13.63
N GLN A 48 -9.97 -28.23 -13.11
CA GLN A 48 -9.88 -29.05 -11.89
C GLN A 48 -8.83 -30.18 -12.06
N PRO A 49 -7.99 -30.42 -11.02
CA PRO A 49 -8.01 -29.85 -9.67
C PRO A 49 -7.12 -28.60 -9.50
N PHE A 50 -6.43 -28.12 -10.54
CA PHE A 50 -5.43 -27.05 -10.44
C PHE A 50 -6.03 -25.68 -10.10
N ASP A 51 -7.28 -25.43 -10.53
CA ASP A 51 -8.05 -24.24 -10.17
C ASP A 51 -8.24 -24.12 -8.64
N LEU A 52 -8.47 -25.24 -7.96
CA LEU A 52 -8.60 -25.28 -6.49
C LEU A 52 -7.24 -25.17 -5.80
N ILE A 53 -6.21 -25.78 -6.38
CA ILE A 53 -4.85 -25.74 -5.79
C ILE A 53 -4.29 -24.31 -5.78
N ILE A 54 -4.51 -23.55 -6.85
CA ILE A 54 -3.98 -22.16 -6.95
C ILE A 54 -4.71 -21.20 -6.00
N LEU A 55 -5.90 -21.53 -5.52
CA LEU A 55 -6.60 -20.75 -4.51
C LEU A 55 -5.90 -20.82 -3.15
N ILE A 56 -5.15 -21.88 -2.84
CA ILE A 56 -4.41 -21.99 -1.57
C ILE A 56 -3.44 -20.83 -1.37
N PRO A 57 -2.45 -20.58 -2.26
CA PRO A 57 -1.56 -19.44 -2.12
C PRO A 57 -2.31 -18.10 -2.25
N GLN A 58 -3.44 -18.02 -2.96
CA GLN A 58 -4.27 -16.83 -3.00
C GLN A 58 -4.88 -16.52 -1.62
N PHE A 59 -5.46 -17.49 -0.92
CA PHE A 59 -5.99 -17.32 0.43
C PHE A 59 -4.89 -17.06 1.46
N LEU A 60 -3.72 -17.70 1.33
CA LEU A 60 -2.55 -17.39 2.17
C LEU A 60 -2.10 -15.94 1.99
N SER A 61 -2.13 -15.42 0.76
CA SER A 61 -1.82 -14.02 0.48
C SER A 61 -2.85 -13.08 1.10
N LEU A 62 -4.13 -13.42 1.07
CA LEU A 62 -5.19 -12.67 1.76
C LEU A 62 -4.97 -12.65 3.28
N ALA A 63 -4.61 -13.79 3.87
CA ALA A 63 -4.25 -13.86 5.28
C ALA A 63 -3.02 -12.98 5.61
N GLY A 64 -2.03 -12.93 4.71
CA GLY A 64 -0.87 -12.05 4.80
C GLY A 64 -1.24 -10.55 4.74
N ILE A 65 -2.19 -10.18 3.88
CA ILE A 65 -2.76 -8.82 3.86
C ILE A 65 -3.38 -8.50 5.22
N MET A 66 -4.26 -9.36 5.72
CA MET A 66 -4.92 -9.17 7.01
C MET A 66 -3.93 -9.09 8.18
N TRP A 67 -2.87 -9.89 8.13
CA TRP A 67 -1.78 -9.79 9.11
C TRP A 67 -1.06 -8.44 9.04
N THR A 68 -0.77 -7.96 7.84
CA THR A 68 -0.10 -6.66 7.62
C THR A 68 -0.97 -5.50 8.10
N LEU A 69 -2.27 -5.55 7.87
CA LEU A 69 -3.22 -4.50 8.28
C LEU A 69 -3.27 -4.29 9.81
N LYS A 70 -2.91 -5.27 10.63
CA LYS A 70 -2.78 -5.10 12.10
C LYS A 70 -1.66 -4.12 12.49
N TYR A 71 -0.65 -3.97 11.64
CA TYR A 71 0.48 -3.06 11.85
C TYR A 71 0.32 -1.74 11.10
N PHE A 72 -0.69 -1.65 10.24
CA PHE A 72 -0.96 -0.49 9.40
C PHE A 72 -2.14 0.32 9.94
N SER A 73 -2.01 1.65 9.96
CA SER A 73 -3.11 2.51 10.40
C SER A 73 -4.01 2.90 9.22
N ILE A 74 -5.07 2.10 9.00
CA ILE A 74 -6.05 2.36 7.94
C ILE A 74 -6.70 3.76 8.12
N GLN A 75 -6.94 4.19 9.36
CA GLN A 75 -7.54 5.50 9.65
C GLN A 75 -6.64 6.66 9.20
N GLU A 76 -5.34 6.54 9.43
CA GLU A 76 -4.36 7.55 8.95
C GLU A 76 -4.26 7.52 7.43
N PHE A 77 -4.25 6.34 6.82
CA PHE A 77 -4.17 6.18 5.37
C PHE A 77 -5.39 6.78 4.65
N LEU A 78 -6.60 6.50 5.12
CA LEU A 78 -7.84 7.04 4.54
C LEU A 78 -8.07 8.52 4.87
N GLY A 79 -7.35 9.07 5.85
CA GLY A 79 -7.57 10.44 6.33
C GLY A 79 -8.72 10.59 7.33
N THR A 80 -9.38 9.50 7.72
CA THR A 80 -10.46 9.53 8.72
C THR A 80 -9.94 9.89 10.11
N GLY A 81 -8.71 9.49 10.46
CA GLY A 81 -8.04 9.88 11.69
C GLY A 81 -7.80 11.39 11.80
N GLN A 82 -7.50 12.06 10.69
CA GLN A 82 -7.34 13.52 10.61
C GLN A 82 -8.67 14.23 10.87
N ILE A 83 -9.74 13.75 10.25
CA ILE A 83 -11.09 14.28 10.43
C ILE A 83 -11.55 14.12 11.89
N PHE A 84 -11.31 12.95 12.48
CA PHE A 84 -11.64 12.69 13.89
C PHE A 84 -10.88 13.63 14.84
N ARG A 85 -9.59 13.89 14.59
CA ARG A 85 -8.79 14.85 15.36
C ARG A 85 -9.32 16.28 15.20
N TRP A 86 -9.78 16.64 14.00
CA TRP A 86 -10.37 17.96 13.76
C TRP A 86 -11.66 18.16 14.57
N PHE A 87 -12.58 17.19 14.57
CA PHE A 87 -13.80 17.25 15.38
C PHE A 87 -13.51 17.37 16.89
N ASN A 88 -12.44 16.71 17.35
CA ASN A 88 -12.02 16.77 18.76
C ASN A 88 -11.12 17.99 19.10
N LYS A 89 -10.97 18.96 18.21
CA LYS A 89 -10.10 20.14 18.37
C LYS A 89 -8.64 19.81 18.71
N LYS A 90 -8.16 18.64 18.32
CA LYS A 90 -6.79 18.13 18.50
C LYS A 90 -6.00 18.09 17.19
N TYR A 91 -6.52 18.72 16.15
CA TYR A 91 -5.87 18.74 14.84
C TYR A 91 -4.69 19.71 14.86
N ASN A 92 -3.54 19.24 14.39
CA ASN A 92 -2.35 20.08 14.26
C ASN A 92 -2.05 20.29 12.77
N ILE A 93 -2.07 21.53 12.32
CA ILE A 93 -1.87 21.93 10.93
C ILE A 93 -0.50 21.51 10.38
N THR A 94 0.50 21.39 11.25
CA THR A 94 1.83 20.92 10.84
C THR A 94 1.90 19.43 10.48
N GLU A 95 0.86 18.65 10.85
CA GLU A 95 0.74 17.22 10.56
C GLU A 95 -0.22 16.97 9.38
N LEU A 96 0.02 17.62 8.23
CA LEU A 96 -0.80 17.50 7.02
C LEU A 96 -0.79 16.08 6.41
N ASP A 97 0.32 15.38 6.56
CA ASP A 97 0.48 14.01 6.09
C ASP A 97 0.19 13.02 7.24
N GLU A 98 0.12 11.73 6.92
CA GLU A 98 -0.04 10.69 7.94
C GLU A 98 1.08 10.75 8.99
N ARG A 99 0.73 10.42 10.22
CA ARG A 99 1.74 10.23 11.27
C ARG A 99 2.58 9.00 10.92
N LEU A 100 3.71 9.25 10.26
CA LEU A 100 4.66 8.20 9.96
C LEU A 100 5.21 7.63 11.29
N THR A 101 4.85 6.38 11.58
CA THR A 101 5.41 5.62 12.70
C THR A 101 6.24 4.49 12.13
N LEU A 102 7.50 4.39 12.53
CA LEU A 102 8.35 3.27 12.13
C LEU A 102 7.99 2.05 12.97
N LYS A 103 7.17 1.15 12.39
CA LYS A 103 6.81 -0.12 13.01
C LYS A 103 7.58 -1.24 12.33
N ILE A 104 8.61 -1.76 12.99
CA ILE A 104 9.42 -2.87 12.52
C ILE A 104 8.99 -4.13 13.27
N GLY A 105 7.78 -4.63 13.00
CA GLY A 105 7.23 -5.81 13.68
C GLY A 105 6.43 -6.70 12.74
N GLY A 106 6.22 -7.95 13.09
CA GLY A 106 5.43 -8.89 12.31
C GLY A 106 5.94 -9.06 10.88
N PRO A 107 5.11 -8.82 9.85
CA PRO A 107 5.49 -9.02 8.45
C PRO A 107 6.61 -8.06 7.98
N TYR A 108 6.76 -6.89 8.62
CA TYR A 108 7.82 -5.91 8.31
C TYR A 108 9.23 -6.38 8.68
N GLN A 109 9.35 -7.49 9.43
CA GLN A 109 10.64 -8.12 9.70
C GLN A 109 11.17 -8.95 8.51
N PHE A 110 10.31 -9.33 7.57
CA PHE A 110 10.65 -10.15 6.41
C PHE A 110 10.80 -9.34 5.12
N CYS A 111 9.97 -8.31 4.94
CA CYS A 111 10.11 -7.34 3.86
C CYS A 111 9.57 -5.98 4.30
N ARG A 112 10.08 -4.90 3.68
CA ARG A 112 9.73 -3.53 4.08
C ARG A 112 8.34 -3.10 3.61
N HIS A 113 7.84 -3.71 2.52
CA HIS A 113 6.51 -3.44 1.96
C HIS A 113 5.66 -4.72 1.89
N PRO A 114 5.30 -5.33 3.03
CA PRO A 114 4.57 -6.59 3.05
C PRO A 114 3.16 -6.48 2.45
N LEU A 115 2.51 -5.32 2.57
CA LEU A 115 1.21 -5.09 1.96
C LEU A 115 1.30 -5.18 0.43
N TYR A 116 2.35 -4.60 -0.18
CA TYR A 116 2.57 -4.68 -1.63
C TYR A 116 2.88 -6.11 -2.05
N LEU A 117 3.73 -6.82 -1.30
CA LEU A 117 4.05 -8.23 -1.57
C LEU A 117 2.79 -9.10 -1.60
N PHE A 118 2.01 -9.08 -0.53
CA PHE A 118 0.83 -9.92 -0.42
C PHE A 118 -0.27 -9.52 -1.41
N SER A 119 -0.39 -8.22 -1.75
CA SER A 119 -1.31 -7.77 -2.80
C SER A 119 -0.91 -8.29 -4.18
N ILE A 120 0.38 -8.25 -4.52
CA ILE A 120 0.89 -8.81 -5.78
C ILE A 120 0.63 -10.33 -5.83
N LEU A 121 0.95 -11.05 -4.76
CA LEU A 121 0.73 -12.49 -4.69
C LEU A 121 -0.76 -12.85 -4.80
N PHE A 122 -1.64 -12.12 -4.12
CA PHE A 122 -3.09 -12.31 -4.21
C PHE A 122 -3.62 -12.13 -5.63
N LEU A 123 -3.08 -11.15 -6.35
CA LEU A 123 -3.45 -10.88 -7.74
C LEU A 123 -2.79 -11.86 -8.72
N CYS A 124 -1.62 -12.40 -8.42
CA CYS A 124 -0.93 -13.39 -9.26
C CYS A 124 -1.60 -14.75 -9.24
N PHE A 125 -2.06 -15.21 -8.07
CA PHE A 125 -2.62 -16.54 -7.91
C PHE A 125 -4.12 -16.55 -8.21
N ARG A 126 -4.45 -16.65 -9.53
CA ARG A 126 -5.82 -16.77 -10.03
C ARG A 126 -5.98 -18.04 -10.86
N PRO A 127 -7.18 -18.67 -10.84
CA PRO A 127 -7.47 -19.79 -11.74
C PRO A 127 -7.48 -19.41 -13.22
N GLU A 128 -7.96 -18.22 -13.55
CA GLU A 128 -8.05 -17.71 -14.91
C GLU A 128 -7.25 -16.42 -15.06
N MET A 129 -6.50 -16.28 -16.14
CA MET A 129 -5.72 -15.09 -16.50
C MET A 129 -6.02 -14.71 -17.94
N ASP A 130 -6.57 -13.52 -18.13
CA ASP A 130 -6.73 -12.89 -19.43
C ASP A 130 -5.66 -11.79 -19.66
N LEU A 131 -5.53 -11.33 -20.89
CA LEU A 131 -4.54 -10.32 -21.27
C LEU A 131 -4.75 -8.99 -20.54
N PHE A 132 -6.01 -8.56 -20.36
CA PHE A 132 -6.32 -7.32 -19.64
C PHE A 132 -5.84 -7.39 -18.20
N TYR A 133 -6.14 -8.51 -17.55
CA TYR A 133 -5.74 -8.70 -16.15
C TYR A 133 -4.22 -8.82 -15.98
N LEU A 134 -3.53 -9.54 -16.88
CA LEU A 134 -2.07 -9.61 -16.85
C LEU A 134 -1.45 -8.22 -17.03
N THR A 135 -1.97 -7.43 -17.95
CA THR A 135 -1.50 -6.05 -18.16
C THR A 135 -1.72 -5.19 -16.92
N ALA A 136 -2.91 -5.29 -16.30
CA ALA A 136 -3.21 -4.58 -15.07
C ALA A 136 -2.26 -5.00 -13.92
N LEU A 137 -2.00 -6.30 -13.78
CA LEU A 137 -1.06 -6.84 -12.79
C LEU A 137 0.36 -6.27 -12.97
N ILE A 138 0.86 -6.26 -14.21
CA ILE A 138 2.19 -5.68 -14.52
C ILE A 138 2.22 -4.18 -14.14
N CYS A 139 1.18 -3.43 -14.51
CA CYS A 139 1.08 -2.02 -14.14
C CYS A 139 1.08 -1.81 -12.61
N ILE A 140 0.37 -2.65 -11.86
CA ILE A 140 0.33 -2.61 -10.39
C ILE A 140 1.71 -2.92 -9.79
N ILE A 141 2.42 -3.93 -10.32
CA ILE A 141 3.78 -4.27 -9.86
C ILE A 141 4.73 -3.08 -10.05
N ILE A 142 4.70 -2.46 -11.23
CA ILE A 142 5.52 -1.28 -11.54
C ILE A 142 5.15 -0.12 -10.61
N TYR A 143 3.86 0.13 -10.44
CA TYR A 143 3.35 1.19 -9.55
C TYR A 143 3.80 1.00 -8.10
N PHE A 144 3.69 -0.21 -7.56
CA PHE A 144 4.15 -0.51 -6.19
C PHE A 144 5.67 -0.39 -6.05
N TYR A 145 6.42 -0.83 -7.06
CA TYR A 145 7.88 -0.69 -7.04
C TYR A 145 8.32 0.78 -7.02
N ILE A 146 7.77 1.60 -7.92
CA ILE A 146 8.06 3.03 -7.97
C ILE A 146 7.56 3.73 -6.70
N GLY A 147 6.33 3.44 -6.26
CA GLY A 147 5.76 4.00 -5.03
C GLY A 147 6.63 3.71 -3.81
N SER A 148 7.15 2.48 -3.70
CA SER A 148 8.04 2.11 -2.60
C SER A 148 9.33 2.94 -2.55
N ILE A 149 9.87 3.37 -3.70
CA ILE A 149 11.07 4.21 -3.75
C ILE A 149 10.79 5.59 -3.12
N PHE A 150 9.67 6.22 -3.50
CA PHE A 150 9.29 7.52 -2.96
C PHE A 150 8.91 7.46 -1.48
N GLU A 151 8.24 6.38 -1.06
CA GLU A 151 7.88 6.16 0.34
C GLU A 151 9.14 5.98 1.21
N GLU A 152 10.08 5.14 0.78
CA GLU A 152 11.34 4.93 1.48
C GLU A 152 12.20 6.20 1.59
N LYS A 153 12.19 7.05 0.55
CA LYS A 153 12.88 8.35 0.60
C LYS A 153 12.34 9.22 1.73
N LYS A 154 11.01 9.33 1.87
CA LYS A 154 10.38 10.07 2.97
C LYS A 154 10.70 9.46 4.34
N LEU A 155 10.76 8.12 4.44
CA LEU A 155 11.10 7.43 5.68
C LEU A 155 12.57 7.66 6.07
N VAL A 156 13.49 7.68 5.11
CA VAL A 156 14.91 8.06 5.36
C VAL A 156 15.00 9.50 5.81
N GLU A 157 14.31 10.44 5.17
CA GLU A 157 14.30 11.86 5.55
C GLU A 157 13.78 12.05 6.98
N ARG A 158 12.81 11.23 7.42
CA ARG A 158 12.19 11.36 8.75
C ARG A 158 12.93 10.60 9.85
N PHE A 159 13.42 9.39 9.58
CA PHE A 159 13.99 8.49 10.59
C PHE A 159 15.53 8.35 10.50
N GLY A 160 16.15 8.90 9.46
CA GLY A 160 17.59 8.94 9.29
C GLY A 160 18.24 7.55 9.30
N ASN A 161 19.36 7.46 10.02
CA ASN A 161 20.17 6.24 10.09
C ASN A 161 19.42 5.01 10.57
N LYS A 162 18.42 5.17 11.44
CA LYS A 162 17.60 4.05 11.92
C LYS A 162 16.88 3.32 10.78
N TYR A 163 16.34 4.08 9.81
CA TYR A 163 15.68 3.48 8.66
C TYR A 163 16.70 2.94 7.64
N ILE A 164 17.86 3.61 7.48
CA ILE A 164 18.94 3.13 6.60
C ILE A 164 19.46 1.76 7.06
N ASP A 165 19.63 1.53 8.35
CA ASP A 165 20.09 0.25 8.88
C ASP A 165 19.02 -0.86 8.71
N TYR A 166 17.75 -0.48 8.85
CA TYR A 166 16.64 -1.36 8.49
C TYR A 166 16.66 -1.73 7.00
N GLN A 167 16.92 -0.77 6.09
CA GLN A 167 17.03 -1.03 4.64
C GLN A 167 18.15 -2.00 4.28
N LYS A 168 19.29 -1.96 4.99
CA LYS A 168 20.42 -2.88 4.76
C LYS A 168 20.08 -4.31 5.16
N SER A 169 19.20 -4.48 6.14
CA SER A 169 18.91 -5.77 6.77
C SER A 169 17.70 -6.47 6.18
N VAL A 170 16.71 -5.71 5.71
CA VAL A 170 15.42 -6.23 5.24
C VAL A 170 15.20 -5.87 3.76
N PRO A 171 14.85 -6.84 2.89
CA PRO A 171 14.58 -6.58 1.48
C PRO A 171 13.32 -5.71 1.29
N ARG A 172 13.23 -5.02 0.13
CA ARG A 172 12.14 -4.07 -0.16
C ARG A 172 10.78 -4.75 -0.25
N ILE A 173 10.56 -5.60 -1.23
CA ILE A 173 9.26 -6.26 -1.48
C ILE A 173 9.45 -7.78 -1.38
N PHE A 174 10.31 -8.37 -2.21
CA PHE A 174 10.48 -9.81 -2.23
C PHE A 174 11.49 -10.28 -1.18
N PRO A 175 11.12 -11.22 -0.28
CA PRO A 175 11.99 -11.74 0.75
C PRO A 175 13.03 -12.70 0.16
N VAL A 176 14.14 -12.15 -0.36
CA VAL A 176 15.25 -12.92 -0.93
C VAL A 176 16.09 -13.57 0.19
N LYS A 177 16.04 -13.05 1.40
CA LYS A 177 16.73 -13.58 2.59
C LYS A 177 15.72 -13.74 3.72
N PHE A 178 15.51 -14.98 4.16
CA PHE A 178 14.68 -15.29 5.33
C PHE A 178 15.43 -15.02 6.66
N LYS A 179 16.08 -13.87 6.79
CA LYS A 179 16.69 -13.45 8.04
C LYS A 179 15.75 -12.49 8.75
N ARG A 180 15.22 -12.91 9.89
CA ARG A 180 14.38 -12.05 10.73
C ARG A 180 15.22 -10.90 11.27
N TYR A 181 14.75 -9.68 11.07
CA TYR A 181 15.34 -8.51 11.71
C TYR A 181 14.90 -8.47 13.18
N ASN A 182 15.84 -8.67 14.10
CA ASN A 182 15.60 -8.44 15.52
C ASN A 182 15.93 -6.97 15.80
N SER A 183 14.90 -6.18 16.06
CA SER A 183 15.10 -4.85 16.63
C SER A 183 15.26 -5.01 18.13
N ASP A 184 16.46 -4.84 18.63
CA ASP A 184 16.74 -4.68 20.07
C ASP A 184 16.32 -3.25 20.53
N PHE A 185 15.02 -2.90 20.34
CA PHE A 185 14.48 -1.61 20.76
C PHE A 185 13.14 -1.77 21.49
#